data_3ee31d41cbcc98068d2bb38f3b0bcd28
#
_entry.id   3ee31d41cbcc98068d2bb38f3b0bcd28
#
_cell.length_a   1.000
_cell.length_b   1.000
_cell.length_c   1.000
_cell.angle_alpha   90.00
_cell.angle_beta   90.00
_cell.angle_gamma   90.00
#
_symmetry.space_group_name_H-M   'P 1'
#
loop_
_entity.id
_entity.type
_entity.pdbx_description
1 polymer ?
#
loop_
_entity_poly.entity_id
_entity_poly.type
_entity_poly.pdbx_seq_one_letter_code
_entity_poly.pdbx_strand_id
1 'polypeptide(L)'
;GVGTVKSCMFDDFKQEKQYVARTVTAFEQLVDLKMINPKFHGGIGNFYVPETAYNGQYPVVGEQAGFQDTLWGFGMRLVISSGLLAAQSLLTGENYDQLWRKQLKPQMDASVVNRCIFSLLGNKGYGWFLRKKIQGDARDSLRKEYQHSLLKKALHPWAKRRYQSRRV
;
A
#
# COMPACT_ATOMS: atom_id res chain seq x y z
N GLY A 1 4.17 -2.17 26.78
CA GLY A 1 3.65 -1.19 25.81
C GLY A 1 2.21 -1.48 25.46
N VAL A 2 1.53 -0.51 24.87
CA VAL A 2 0.17 -0.64 24.36
C VAL A 2 0.23 -0.70 22.85
N GLY A 3 -0.53 -1.58 22.25
CA GLY A 3 -0.54 -1.77 20.80
C GLY A 3 -1.93 -2.00 20.24
N THR A 4 -2.01 -2.13 18.93
CA THR A 4 -3.24 -2.46 18.21
C THR A 4 -3.01 -3.69 17.36
N VAL A 5 -3.91 -4.68 17.46
CA VAL A 5 -3.94 -5.81 16.53
C VAL A 5 -4.72 -5.41 15.29
N LYS A 6 -4.13 -5.58 14.12
CA LYS A 6 -4.75 -5.26 12.83
C LYS A 6 -4.73 -6.46 11.91
N SER A 7 -5.85 -6.71 11.25
CA SER A 7 -5.96 -7.64 10.12
C SER A 7 -6.18 -6.83 8.85
N CYS A 8 -5.29 -7.01 7.86
CA CYS A 8 -5.44 -6.40 6.54
C CYS A 8 -6.02 -7.44 5.59
N MET A 9 -7.16 -7.12 5.00
CA MET A 9 -7.85 -7.97 4.05
C MET A 9 -7.88 -7.30 2.69
N PHE A 10 -7.67 -8.07 1.64
CA PHE A 10 -7.68 -7.59 0.27
C PHE A 10 -8.77 -8.23 -0.58
N ASP A 11 -9.42 -9.23 -0.01
CA ASP A 11 -10.48 -10.02 -0.63
C ASP A 11 -11.38 -10.60 0.46
N ASP A 12 -12.54 -11.10 0.08
CA ASP A 12 -13.45 -11.84 0.96
C ASP A 12 -13.91 -11.07 2.21
N PHE A 13 -14.23 -9.79 2.03
CA PHE A 13 -14.61 -8.87 3.11
C PHE A 13 -15.82 -9.34 3.94
N LYS A 14 -16.64 -10.26 3.42
CA LYS A 14 -17.77 -10.85 4.15
C LYS A 14 -17.32 -11.71 5.35
N GLN A 15 -16.07 -12.17 5.35
CA GLN A 15 -15.49 -13.00 6.41
C GLN A 15 -14.58 -12.22 7.36
N GLU A 16 -14.69 -10.90 7.41
CA GLU A 16 -13.83 -10.03 8.22
C GLU A 16 -13.66 -10.48 9.66
N LYS A 17 -14.78 -10.86 10.34
CA LYS A 17 -14.77 -11.32 11.72
C LYS A 17 -13.91 -12.57 11.92
N GLN A 18 -13.97 -13.50 10.97
CA GLN A 18 -13.19 -14.73 11.03
C GLN A 18 -11.70 -14.45 10.87
N TYR A 19 -11.32 -13.55 9.94
CA TYR A 19 -9.92 -13.17 9.75
C TYR A 19 -9.36 -12.39 10.93
N VAL A 20 -10.14 -11.49 11.52
CA VAL A 20 -9.75 -10.80 12.76
C VAL A 20 -9.55 -11.80 13.90
N ALA A 21 -10.47 -12.74 14.11
CA ALA A 21 -10.33 -13.76 15.15
C ALA A 21 -9.05 -14.60 14.96
N ARG A 22 -8.78 -15.07 13.73
CA ARG A 22 -7.54 -15.81 13.41
C ARG A 22 -6.28 -14.98 13.67
N THR A 23 -6.34 -13.68 13.38
CA THR A 23 -5.23 -12.77 13.64
C THR A 23 -4.99 -12.63 15.15
N VAL A 24 -6.04 -12.45 15.94
CA VAL A 24 -5.96 -12.39 17.42
C VAL A 24 -5.34 -13.68 17.95
N THR A 25 -5.87 -14.85 17.57
CA THR A 25 -5.35 -16.16 18.00
C THR A 25 -3.86 -16.33 17.65
N ALA A 26 -3.44 -15.89 16.45
CA ALA A 26 -2.04 -15.95 16.08
C ALA A 26 -1.14 -15.07 16.97
N PHE A 27 -1.62 -13.89 17.37
CA PHE A 27 -0.88 -13.03 18.31
C PHE A 27 -0.87 -13.59 19.74
N GLU A 28 -1.97 -14.21 20.20
CA GLU A 28 -2.03 -14.88 21.50
C GLU A 28 -1.01 -16.01 21.64
N GLN A 29 -0.66 -16.66 20.53
CA GLN A 29 0.39 -17.70 20.51
C GLN A 29 1.80 -17.11 20.56
N LEU A 30 1.99 -15.85 20.21
CA LEU A 30 3.30 -15.21 20.12
C LEU A 30 3.64 -14.38 21.38
N VAL A 31 2.62 -13.78 22.00
CA VAL A 31 2.80 -12.87 23.14
C VAL A 31 1.64 -13.03 24.12
N ASP A 32 1.88 -12.68 25.40
CA ASP A 32 0.80 -12.57 26.40
C ASP A 32 -0.09 -11.37 26.05
N LEU A 33 -1.06 -11.62 25.19
CA LEU A 33 -1.95 -10.59 24.65
C LEU A 33 -3.12 -10.34 25.61
N LYS A 34 -3.11 -9.19 26.27
CA LYS A 34 -4.23 -8.74 27.12
C LYS A 34 -5.03 -7.66 26.40
N MET A 35 -6.23 -8.01 25.96
CA MET A 35 -7.15 -7.06 25.34
C MET A 35 -7.79 -6.17 26.40
N ILE A 36 -7.49 -4.88 26.41
CA ILE A 36 -8.05 -3.89 27.36
C ILE A 36 -9.12 -3.10 26.63
N ASN A 37 -10.38 -3.26 27.06
CA ASN A 37 -11.54 -2.56 26.46
C ASN A 37 -11.54 -2.64 24.92
N PRO A 38 -11.55 -3.83 24.33
CA PRO A 38 -11.39 -3.98 22.89
C PRO A 38 -12.52 -3.26 22.16
N LYS A 39 -12.15 -2.35 21.27
CA LYS A 39 -13.08 -1.70 20.33
C LYS A 39 -12.69 -2.12 18.93
N PHE A 40 -13.68 -2.66 18.22
CA PHE A 40 -13.47 -3.09 16.83
C PHE A 40 -13.77 -1.90 15.91
N HIS A 41 -12.80 -1.55 15.09
CA HIS A 41 -12.91 -0.54 14.06
C HIS A 41 -12.42 -1.12 12.76
N GLY A 42 -13.06 -0.78 11.68
CA GLY A 42 -12.66 -1.18 10.35
C GLY A 42 -12.89 -0.04 9.35
N GLY A 43 -12.23 -0.12 8.21
CA GLY A 43 -12.41 0.81 7.11
C GLY A 43 -12.01 0.13 5.80
N ILE A 44 -12.59 0.61 4.72
CA ILE A 44 -12.27 0.17 3.36
C ILE A 44 -11.33 1.20 2.75
N GLY A 45 -10.13 0.77 2.36
CA GLY A 45 -9.20 1.59 1.61
C GLY A 45 -9.47 1.48 0.11
N ASN A 46 -9.47 2.59 -0.58
CA ASN A 46 -9.59 2.63 -2.03
C ASN A 46 -8.20 2.89 -2.65
N PHE A 47 -7.68 1.90 -3.37
CA PHE A 47 -6.32 1.95 -3.93
C PHE A 47 -6.37 2.35 -5.40
N TYR A 48 -5.82 3.51 -5.73
CA TYR A 48 -5.65 3.93 -7.11
C TYR A 48 -4.43 4.84 -7.26
N VAL A 49 -3.85 4.86 -8.46
CA VAL A 49 -2.85 5.86 -8.82
C VAL A 49 -3.59 7.02 -9.47
N PRO A 50 -3.55 8.22 -8.89
CA PRO A 50 -4.34 9.33 -9.39
C PRO A 50 -3.87 9.79 -10.78
N GLU A 51 -4.79 10.34 -11.56
CA GLU A 51 -4.45 11.03 -12.80
C GLU A 51 -3.96 12.45 -12.51
N THR A 52 -4.57 13.11 -11.53
CA THR A 52 -4.16 14.40 -10.99
C THR A 52 -4.32 14.38 -9.48
N ALA A 53 -3.45 15.08 -8.78
CA ALA A 53 -3.55 15.30 -7.35
C ALA A 53 -3.97 16.75 -7.02
N TYR A 54 -4.80 17.33 -7.86
CA TYR A 54 -5.47 18.59 -7.62
C TYR A 54 -6.97 18.41 -7.44
N ASN A 55 -7.57 19.23 -6.59
CA ASN A 55 -9.00 19.48 -6.55
C ASN A 55 -9.22 20.96 -6.88
N GLY A 56 -9.61 21.24 -8.12
CA GLY A 56 -9.56 22.59 -8.66
C GLY A 56 -8.14 23.12 -8.70
N GLN A 57 -7.86 24.20 -7.98
CA GLN A 57 -6.53 24.80 -7.89
C GLN A 57 -5.73 24.31 -6.65
N TYR A 58 -6.32 23.50 -5.78
CA TYR A 58 -5.72 23.10 -4.53
C TYR A 58 -5.02 21.76 -4.64
N PRO A 59 -3.74 21.63 -4.26
CA PRO A 59 -3.07 20.35 -4.19
C PRO A 59 -3.68 19.48 -3.08
N VAL A 60 -3.97 18.23 -3.42
CA VAL A 60 -4.45 17.21 -2.49
C VAL A 60 -3.29 16.27 -2.15
N VAL A 61 -3.13 15.94 -0.87
CA VAL A 61 -2.01 15.13 -0.39
C VAL A 61 -2.48 13.84 0.28
N GLY A 62 -1.58 12.90 0.41
CA GLY A 62 -1.81 11.68 1.17
C GLY A 62 -2.87 10.75 0.56
N GLU A 63 -3.54 10.03 1.43
CA GLU A 63 -4.53 9.01 1.04
C GLU A 63 -5.72 9.60 0.29
N GLN A 64 -6.10 10.83 0.60
CA GLN A 64 -7.17 11.55 -0.09
C GLN A 64 -6.87 11.77 -1.59
N ALA A 65 -5.60 11.93 -1.94
CA ALA A 65 -5.15 12.00 -3.32
C ALA A 65 -4.90 10.61 -3.95
N GLY A 66 -5.05 9.52 -3.19
CA GLY A 66 -4.72 8.17 -3.64
C GLY A 66 -3.25 7.80 -3.45
N PHE A 67 -2.47 8.57 -2.68
CA PHE A 67 -1.07 8.26 -2.39
C PHE A 67 -0.96 7.16 -1.32
N GLN A 68 -1.18 5.94 -1.75
CA GLN A 68 -1.12 4.75 -0.91
C GLN A 68 -0.44 3.60 -1.65
N ASP A 69 0.23 2.74 -0.90
CA ASP A 69 0.84 1.52 -1.44
C ASP A 69 -0.24 0.47 -1.72
N THR A 70 -0.37 0.07 -2.97
CA THR A 70 -1.40 -0.88 -3.41
C THR A 70 -1.14 -2.30 -2.91
N LEU A 71 0.12 -2.68 -2.67
CA LEU A 71 0.47 -4.02 -2.22
C LEU A 71 0.15 -4.25 -0.74
N TRP A 72 0.60 -3.33 0.12
CA TRP A 72 0.54 -3.50 1.58
C TRP A 72 -0.46 -2.58 2.28
N GLY A 73 -1.02 -1.61 1.58
CA GLY A 73 -1.92 -0.63 2.17
C GLY A 73 -1.21 0.42 3.04
N PHE A 74 0.12 0.50 3.01
CA PHE A 74 0.87 1.48 3.78
C PHE A 74 0.98 2.80 3.02
N GLY A 75 0.64 3.91 3.69
CA GLY A 75 0.62 5.23 3.07
C GLY A 75 1.55 6.26 3.72
N MET A 76 2.02 6.05 4.95
CA MET A 76 2.69 7.08 5.74
C MET A 76 3.84 7.78 5.00
N ARG A 77 4.72 7.03 4.32
CA ARG A 77 5.81 7.61 3.55
C ARG A 77 5.30 8.45 2.37
N LEU A 78 4.30 7.94 1.66
CA LEU A 78 3.68 8.65 0.53
C LEU A 78 2.93 9.92 0.99
N VAL A 79 2.26 9.84 2.15
CA VAL A 79 1.59 10.99 2.78
C VAL A 79 2.59 12.11 3.07
N ILE A 80 3.68 11.79 3.78
CA ILE A 80 4.72 12.77 4.14
C ILE A 80 5.37 13.33 2.88
N SER A 81 5.77 12.46 1.94
CA SER A 81 6.42 12.91 0.71
C SER A 81 5.51 13.77 -0.16
N SER A 82 4.23 13.42 -0.29
CA SER A 82 3.29 14.24 -1.05
C SER A 82 3.03 15.60 -0.40
N GLY A 83 3.01 15.67 0.93
CA GLY A 83 2.92 16.92 1.66
C GLY A 83 4.13 17.85 1.39
N LEU A 84 5.35 17.28 1.42
CA LEU A 84 6.56 18.04 1.08
C LEU A 84 6.54 18.56 -0.35
N LEU A 85 6.13 17.74 -1.32
CA LEU A 85 6.04 18.13 -2.71
C LEU A 85 4.96 19.19 -2.96
N ALA A 86 3.85 19.12 -2.24
CA ALA A 86 2.81 20.14 -2.29
C ALA A 86 3.33 21.48 -1.73
N ALA A 87 4.03 21.45 -0.60
CA ALA A 87 4.66 22.64 -0.03
C ALA A 87 5.71 23.23 -1.00
N GLN A 88 6.57 22.39 -1.60
CA GLN A 88 7.52 22.82 -2.63
C GLN A 88 6.78 23.51 -3.77
N SER A 89 5.75 22.88 -4.32
CA SER A 89 4.94 23.45 -5.41
C SER A 89 4.39 24.84 -5.09
N LEU A 90 3.85 25.01 -3.87
CA LEU A 90 3.31 26.31 -3.42
C LEU A 90 4.39 27.38 -3.25
N LEU A 91 5.58 27.01 -2.82
CA LEU A 91 6.69 27.93 -2.59
C LEU A 91 7.44 28.31 -3.88
N THR A 92 7.59 27.37 -4.81
CA THR A 92 8.39 27.56 -6.03
C THR A 92 7.58 27.88 -7.28
N GLY A 93 6.25 27.65 -7.25
CA GLY A 93 5.39 27.73 -8.42
C GLY A 93 5.50 26.53 -9.38
N GLU A 94 6.30 25.50 -9.03
CA GLU A 94 6.38 24.26 -9.83
C GLU A 94 5.06 23.51 -9.83
N ASN A 95 4.73 22.86 -10.93
CA ASN A 95 3.50 22.07 -11.03
C ASN A 95 3.56 20.83 -10.14
N TYR A 96 2.65 20.73 -9.16
CA TYR A 96 2.60 19.64 -8.19
C TYR A 96 2.43 18.26 -8.85
N ASP A 97 1.61 18.17 -9.90
CA ASP A 97 1.42 16.91 -10.64
C ASP A 97 2.72 16.42 -11.29
N GLN A 98 3.55 17.32 -11.79
CA GLN A 98 4.87 16.96 -12.33
C GLN A 98 5.81 16.47 -11.24
N LEU A 99 5.81 17.13 -10.08
CA LEU A 99 6.64 16.75 -8.94
C LEU A 99 6.34 15.34 -8.44
N TRP A 100 5.07 15.07 -8.10
CA TRP A 100 4.74 13.75 -7.57
C TRP A 100 4.82 12.64 -8.62
N ARG A 101 4.47 12.90 -9.88
CA ARG A 101 4.66 11.92 -10.96
C ARG A 101 6.10 11.53 -11.13
N LYS A 102 7.03 12.46 -11.00
CA LYS A 102 8.47 12.19 -11.07
C LYS A 102 8.96 11.37 -9.86
N GLN A 103 8.53 11.71 -8.65
CA GLN A 103 9.10 11.18 -7.43
C GLN A 103 8.33 10.00 -6.82
N LEU A 104 6.99 10.01 -6.87
CA LEU A 104 6.16 9.02 -6.19
C LEU A 104 5.53 8.00 -7.14
N LYS A 105 5.11 8.42 -8.32
CA LYS A 105 4.43 7.54 -9.28
C LYS A 105 5.19 6.27 -9.62
N PRO A 106 6.51 6.28 -9.83
CA PRO A 106 7.26 5.06 -10.15
C PRO A 106 7.09 3.96 -9.10
N GLN A 107 7.11 4.33 -7.82
CA GLN A 107 6.90 3.39 -6.73
C GLN A 107 5.44 2.94 -6.63
N MET A 108 4.49 3.82 -6.85
CA MET A 108 3.06 3.47 -6.87
C MET A 108 2.75 2.50 -8.00
N ASP A 109 3.26 2.75 -9.21
CA ASP A 109 3.11 1.84 -10.35
C ASP A 109 3.73 0.46 -10.06
N ALA A 110 4.90 0.42 -9.43
CA ALA A 110 5.53 -0.82 -9.01
C ALA A 110 4.68 -1.58 -7.98
N SER A 111 4.04 -0.88 -7.04
CA SER A 111 3.17 -1.51 -6.03
C SER A 111 1.94 -2.15 -6.65
N VAL A 112 1.33 -1.53 -7.67
CA VAL A 112 0.21 -2.11 -8.42
C VAL A 112 0.61 -3.42 -9.11
N VAL A 113 1.78 -3.44 -9.75
CA VAL A 113 2.29 -4.66 -10.41
C VAL A 113 2.64 -5.73 -9.39
N ASN A 114 3.30 -5.37 -8.30
CA ASN A 114 3.62 -6.30 -7.23
C ASN A 114 2.35 -6.93 -6.64
N ARG A 115 1.28 -6.14 -6.44
CA ARG A 115 -0.03 -6.65 -6.02
C ARG A 115 -0.58 -7.69 -6.99
N CYS A 116 -0.48 -7.42 -8.28
CA CYS A 116 -0.92 -8.33 -9.32
C CYS A 116 -0.16 -9.66 -9.26
N ILE A 117 1.18 -9.61 -9.22
CA ILE A 117 2.04 -10.80 -9.10
C ILE A 117 1.69 -11.58 -7.84
N PHE A 118 1.53 -10.87 -6.71
CA PHE A 118 1.18 -11.48 -5.43
C PHE A 118 -0.14 -12.25 -5.47
N SER A 119 -1.16 -11.65 -6.08
CA SER A 119 -2.47 -12.29 -6.22
C SER A 119 -2.44 -13.53 -7.13
N LEU A 120 -1.55 -13.54 -8.13
CA LEU A 120 -1.36 -14.69 -9.02
C LEU A 120 -0.60 -15.83 -8.35
N LEU A 121 0.38 -15.51 -7.49
CA LEU A 121 1.19 -16.52 -6.80
C LEU A 121 0.40 -17.28 -5.74
N GLY A 122 -0.65 -16.69 -5.19
CA GLY A 122 -1.44 -17.26 -4.11
C GLY A 122 -0.62 -17.59 -2.86
N ASN A 123 -1.22 -18.29 -1.91
CA ASN A 123 -0.57 -18.58 -0.62
C ASN A 123 0.72 -19.43 -0.73
N LYS A 124 0.79 -20.35 -1.68
CA LYS A 124 2.00 -21.19 -1.88
C LYS A 124 3.17 -20.36 -2.40
N GLY A 125 2.93 -19.52 -3.38
CA GLY A 125 3.95 -18.61 -3.93
C GLY A 125 4.37 -17.55 -2.91
N TYR A 126 3.44 -17.06 -2.11
CA TYR A 126 3.73 -16.15 -1.01
C TYR A 126 4.64 -16.78 0.05
N GLY A 127 4.33 -17.99 0.49
CA GLY A 127 5.18 -18.72 1.43
C GLY A 127 6.59 -18.98 0.89
N TRP A 128 6.73 -19.27 -0.41
CA TRP A 128 8.04 -19.39 -1.06
C TRP A 128 8.79 -18.04 -1.07
N PHE A 129 8.11 -16.97 -1.44
CA PHE A 129 8.65 -15.62 -1.46
C PHE A 129 9.16 -15.21 -0.07
N LEU A 130 8.36 -15.40 0.98
CA LEU A 130 8.76 -15.08 2.35
C LEU A 130 9.99 -15.88 2.79
N ARG A 131 10.01 -17.19 2.58
CA ARG A 131 11.19 -18.02 2.93
C ARG A 131 12.46 -17.53 2.25
N LYS A 132 12.37 -17.15 0.98
CA LYS A 132 13.53 -16.60 0.26
C LYS A 132 13.98 -15.25 0.80
N LYS A 133 13.06 -14.42 1.30
CA LYS A 133 13.37 -13.07 1.80
C LYS A 133 13.86 -13.06 3.24
N ILE A 134 13.43 -14.00 4.07
CA ILE A 134 13.88 -14.13 5.48
C ILE A 134 15.37 -14.48 5.55
N GLN A 135 15.93 -15.13 4.53
CA GLN A 135 17.36 -15.51 4.49
C GLN A 135 18.31 -14.35 4.19
N GLY A 136 17.80 -13.15 3.88
CA GLY A 136 18.58 -11.96 3.52
C GLY A 136 18.17 -10.71 4.28
N ASP A 137 18.78 -9.58 3.93
CA ASP A 137 18.32 -8.28 4.42
C ASP A 137 16.93 -7.96 3.84
N ALA A 138 15.93 -8.00 4.71
CA ALA A 138 14.54 -7.73 4.35
C ALA A 138 14.37 -6.31 3.79
N ARG A 139 15.13 -5.34 4.30
CA ARG A 139 15.07 -3.94 3.85
C ARG A 139 15.55 -3.77 2.42
N ASP A 140 16.69 -4.36 2.09
CA ASP A 140 17.24 -4.31 0.73
C ASP A 140 16.38 -5.12 -0.24
N SER A 141 15.86 -6.24 0.21
CA SER A 141 14.92 -7.04 -0.55
C SER A 141 13.65 -6.26 -0.91
N LEU A 142 13.05 -5.56 0.05
CA LEU A 142 11.87 -4.73 -0.19
C LEU A 142 12.19 -3.55 -1.13
N ARG A 143 13.35 -2.90 -0.97
CA ARG A 143 13.76 -1.83 -1.88
C ARG A 143 13.85 -2.31 -3.33
N LYS A 144 14.42 -3.50 -3.56
CA LYS A 144 14.50 -4.09 -4.91
C LYS A 144 13.13 -4.39 -5.50
N GLU A 145 12.14 -4.80 -4.67
CA GLU A 145 10.77 -5.05 -5.15
C GLU A 145 10.05 -3.78 -5.64
N TYR A 146 10.47 -2.61 -5.20
CA TYR A 146 9.90 -1.33 -5.66
C TYR A 146 10.71 -0.68 -6.79
N GLN A 147 11.80 -1.33 -7.26
CA GLN A 147 12.53 -0.85 -8.41
C GLN A 147 11.76 -1.13 -9.70
N HIS A 148 11.88 -0.18 -10.62
CA HIS A 148 11.36 -0.35 -11.98
C HIS A 148 12.20 -1.37 -12.74
N SER A 149 11.52 -2.36 -13.33
CA SER A 149 12.10 -3.26 -14.31
C SER A 149 11.30 -3.19 -15.61
N LEU A 150 11.91 -3.59 -16.72
CA LEU A 150 11.22 -3.67 -18.02
C LEU A 150 9.99 -4.60 -17.94
N LEU A 151 10.10 -5.70 -17.20
CA LEU A 151 9.00 -6.62 -16.96
C LEU A 151 7.83 -5.93 -16.23
N LYS A 152 8.11 -5.15 -15.19
CA LYS A 152 7.07 -4.40 -14.47
C LYS A 152 6.41 -3.35 -15.36
N LYS A 153 7.18 -2.68 -16.20
CA LYS A 153 6.61 -1.73 -17.18
C LYS A 153 5.66 -2.42 -18.15
N ALA A 154 6.03 -3.59 -18.66
CA ALA A 154 5.19 -4.36 -19.58
C ALA A 154 3.90 -4.88 -18.90
N LEU A 155 3.98 -5.31 -17.65
CA LEU A 155 2.83 -5.82 -16.89
C LEU A 155 1.91 -4.72 -16.33
N HIS A 156 2.41 -3.48 -16.21
CA HIS A 156 1.69 -2.40 -15.55
C HIS A 156 0.30 -2.10 -16.15
N PRO A 157 0.09 -2.03 -17.48
CA PRO A 157 -1.23 -1.73 -18.03
C PRO A 157 -2.28 -2.78 -17.65
N TRP A 158 -1.89 -4.04 -17.65
CA TRP A 158 -2.77 -5.14 -17.25
C TRP A 158 -3.03 -5.14 -15.74
N ALA A 159 -1.99 -4.99 -14.93
CA ALA A 159 -2.11 -4.89 -13.48
C ALA A 159 -2.99 -3.70 -13.07
N LYS A 160 -2.83 -2.56 -13.72
CA LYS A 160 -3.65 -1.36 -13.48
C LYS A 160 -5.13 -1.64 -13.72
N ARG A 161 -5.49 -2.30 -14.83
CA ARG A 161 -6.90 -2.63 -15.12
C ARG A 161 -7.54 -3.55 -14.08
N ARG A 162 -6.77 -4.42 -13.46
CA ARG A 162 -7.26 -5.44 -12.52
C ARG A 162 -7.29 -4.95 -11.07
N TYR A 163 -6.31 -4.16 -10.65
CA TYR A 163 -6.05 -3.85 -9.23
C TYR A 163 -6.07 -2.36 -8.91
N GLN A 164 -6.34 -1.51 -9.85
CA GLN A 164 -6.62 -0.12 -9.58
C GLN A 164 -8.12 0.05 -9.38
N SER A 165 -8.52 0.55 -8.22
CA SER A 165 -9.92 0.91 -7.99
C SER A 165 -10.37 1.94 -9.02
N ARG A 166 -11.57 1.76 -9.53
CA ARG A 166 -12.21 2.81 -10.33
C ARG A 166 -12.64 3.92 -9.37
N ARG A 167 -12.45 5.17 -9.76
CA ARG A 167 -13.10 6.28 -9.06
C ARG A 167 -14.59 6.00 -9.04
N VAL A 168 -15.17 5.95 -7.86
CA VAL A 168 -16.61 5.98 -7.66
C VAL A 168 -17.07 7.42 -7.83
#